data_2c406505e714714d1148986e2e547991
#
_entry.id   2c406505e714714d1148986e2e547991
#
_cell.length_a   1.000
_cell.length_b   1.000
_cell.length_c   1.000
_cell.angle_alpha   90.00
_cell.angle_beta   90.00
_cell.angle_gamma   90.00
#
_symmetry.space_group_name_H-M   'P 1'
#
loop_
_entity.id
_entity.type
_entity.pdbx_description
1 polymer ?
#
loop_
_entity_poly.entity_id
_entity_poly.type
_entity_poly.pdbx_seq_one_letter_code
_entity_poly.pdbx_strand_id
1 'polypeptide(L)'
;VIVASRGRASQMNAGARRAEGDLLLFLHADTRLPADADRLIESALRAHAWGRFDVRIDAPGRWPAVVAWFMNRRSRLTGIATGDQAMFMRRDVFERIGGFAEIPLMEDIDLSRRLKRIGRPACLAARATTSGRRWSTHGPLRTIWLMWRLRAAYFFGADPARLAARYADTR
;
A
#
# COMPACT_ATOMS: atom_id res chain seq x y z
N VAL A 1 -22.00 2.44 2.55
CA VAL A 1 -21.23 1.26 2.97
C VAL A 1 -21.43 0.15 1.95
N ILE A 2 -20.34 -0.50 1.53
CA ILE A 2 -20.38 -1.61 0.57
C ILE A 2 -20.04 -2.89 1.33
N VAL A 3 -20.89 -3.91 1.19
CA VAL A 3 -20.61 -5.26 1.69
C VAL A 3 -19.82 -6.02 0.64
N ALA A 4 -18.71 -6.60 1.03
CA ALA A 4 -17.84 -7.41 0.18
C ALA A 4 -17.34 -8.66 0.92
N SER A 5 -16.85 -9.63 0.19
CA SER A 5 -16.21 -10.82 0.77
C SER A 5 -15.04 -10.43 1.67
N ARG A 6 -14.78 -11.25 2.69
CA ARG A 6 -13.65 -11.02 3.61
C ARG A 6 -12.33 -11.08 2.85
N GLY A 7 -11.52 -10.03 2.98
CA GLY A 7 -10.21 -9.91 2.32
C GLY A 7 -9.95 -8.49 1.84
N ARG A 8 -8.73 -7.98 2.04
CA ARG A 8 -8.38 -6.61 1.64
C ARG A 8 -8.52 -6.40 0.13
N ALA A 9 -8.00 -7.33 -0.67
CA ALA A 9 -8.09 -7.27 -2.13
C ALA A 9 -9.53 -7.25 -2.61
N SER A 10 -10.37 -8.17 -2.14
CA SER A 10 -11.80 -8.26 -2.45
C SER A 10 -12.54 -6.97 -2.12
N GLN A 11 -12.30 -6.41 -0.92
CA GLN A 11 -12.93 -5.16 -0.48
C GLN A 11 -12.48 -3.95 -1.31
N MET A 12 -11.19 -3.85 -1.62
CA MET A 12 -10.65 -2.78 -2.49
C MET A 12 -11.19 -2.89 -3.91
N ASN A 13 -11.25 -4.09 -4.48
CA ASN A 13 -11.87 -4.32 -5.79
C ASN A 13 -13.36 -3.97 -5.81
N ALA A 14 -14.11 -4.36 -4.77
CA ALA A 14 -15.53 -4.00 -4.66
C ALA A 14 -15.72 -2.49 -4.56
N GLY A 15 -14.88 -1.79 -3.78
CA GLY A 15 -14.87 -0.34 -3.71
C GLY A 15 -14.58 0.32 -5.06
N ALA A 16 -13.59 -0.17 -5.78
CA ALA A 16 -13.21 0.35 -7.10
C ALA A 16 -14.33 0.20 -8.13
N ARG A 17 -15.05 -0.93 -8.13
CA ARG A 17 -16.20 -1.15 -9.01
C ARG A 17 -17.36 -0.19 -8.75
N ARG A 18 -17.52 0.28 -7.52
CA ARG A 18 -18.62 1.21 -7.13
C ARG A 18 -18.21 2.68 -7.20
N ALA A 19 -16.93 2.96 -7.24
CA ALA A 19 -16.44 4.31 -7.41
C ALA A 19 -16.82 4.82 -8.82
N GLU A 20 -17.13 6.10 -8.96
CA GLU A 20 -17.56 6.72 -10.24
C GLU A 20 -16.48 7.61 -10.84
N GLY A 21 -15.51 8.05 -10.04
CA GLY A 21 -14.44 8.95 -10.47
C GLY A 21 -13.41 8.26 -11.39
N ASP A 22 -12.75 9.04 -12.22
CA ASP A 22 -11.69 8.58 -13.14
C ASP A 22 -10.37 8.26 -12.43
N LEU A 23 -10.22 8.74 -11.22
CA LEU A 23 -9.06 8.52 -10.36
C LEU A 23 -9.45 7.67 -9.15
N LEU A 24 -8.68 6.63 -8.89
CA LEU A 24 -8.87 5.75 -7.75
C LEU A 24 -7.77 5.98 -6.72
N LEU A 25 -8.18 6.10 -5.46
CA LEU A 25 -7.29 6.17 -4.31
C LEU A 25 -7.65 5.05 -3.33
N PHE A 26 -6.67 4.25 -2.96
CA PHE A 26 -6.82 3.17 -1.98
C PHE A 26 -6.22 3.60 -0.65
N LEU A 27 -7.09 3.81 0.33
CA LEU A 27 -6.75 4.32 1.66
C LEU A 27 -7.10 3.30 2.73
N HIS A 28 -6.18 3.03 3.65
CA HIS A 28 -6.47 2.21 4.81
C HIS A 28 -7.34 3.00 5.81
N ALA A 29 -8.20 2.30 6.53
CA ALA A 29 -9.16 2.91 7.47
C ALA A 29 -8.51 3.70 8.62
N ASP A 30 -7.25 3.41 8.93
CA ASP A 30 -6.44 4.07 9.95
C ASP A 30 -5.41 5.06 9.40
N THR A 31 -5.58 5.47 8.14
CA THR A 31 -4.68 6.39 7.44
C THR A 31 -5.38 7.70 7.09
N ARG A 32 -4.70 8.81 7.30
CA ARG A 32 -5.16 10.18 6.96
C ARG A 32 -4.29 10.74 5.85
N LEU A 33 -4.93 11.37 4.88
CA LEU A 33 -4.28 12.08 3.78
C LEU A 33 -3.89 13.51 4.18
N PRO A 34 -2.93 14.15 3.48
CA PRO A 34 -2.74 15.59 3.55
C PRO A 34 -3.97 16.33 2.98
N ALA A 35 -4.19 17.57 3.41
CA ALA A 35 -5.38 18.35 3.07
C ALA A 35 -5.55 18.62 1.56
N ASP A 36 -4.44 18.66 0.82
CA ASP A 36 -4.36 18.94 -0.62
C ASP A 36 -4.17 17.65 -1.46
N ALA A 37 -4.51 16.49 -0.92
CA ALA A 37 -4.26 15.19 -1.56
C ALA A 37 -4.89 15.06 -2.94
N ASP A 38 -6.09 15.58 -3.14
CA ASP A 38 -6.82 15.62 -4.41
C ASP A 38 -6.01 16.31 -5.50
N ARG A 39 -5.58 17.55 -5.25
CA ARG A 39 -4.77 18.34 -6.19
C ARG A 39 -3.42 17.69 -6.50
N LEU A 40 -2.78 17.11 -5.48
CA LEU A 40 -1.51 16.43 -5.62
C LEU A 40 -1.65 15.17 -6.50
N ILE A 41 -2.72 14.39 -6.32
CA ILE A 41 -3.03 13.20 -7.14
C ILE A 41 -3.27 13.61 -8.59
N GLU A 42 -4.17 14.57 -8.82
CA GLU A 42 -4.47 15.06 -10.17
C GLU A 42 -3.23 15.56 -10.90
N SER A 43 -2.41 16.37 -10.23
CA SER A 43 -1.17 16.88 -10.80
C SER A 43 -0.19 15.76 -11.14
N ALA A 44 -0.02 14.78 -10.25
CA ALA A 44 0.87 13.66 -10.46
C ALA A 44 0.43 12.76 -11.63
N LEU A 45 -0.89 12.53 -11.76
CA LEU A 45 -1.44 11.66 -12.80
C LEU A 45 -1.50 12.29 -14.20
N ARG A 46 -1.12 13.56 -14.34
CA ARG A 46 -0.85 14.15 -15.67
C ARG A 46 0.39 13.56 -16.34
N ALA A 47 1.41 13.20 -15.56
CA ALA A 47 2.67 12.67 -16.05
C ALA A 47 2.91 11.19 -15.73
N HIS A 48 2.13 10.63 -14.80
CA HIS A 48 2.27 9.25 -14.34
C HIS A 48 0.95 8.49 -14.42
N ALA A 49 1.00 7.17 -14.65
CA ALA A 49 -0.18 6.32 -14.65
C ALA A 49 -0.69 6.01 -13.24
N TRP A 50 0.20 6.05 -12.25
CA TRP A 50 -0.06 5.74 -10.86
C TRP A 50 0.96 6.38 -9.93
N GLY A 51 0.67 6.36 -8.63
CA GLY A 51 1.58 6.90 -7.63
C GLY A 51 1.22 6.49 -6.21
N ARG A 52 1.93 7.08 -5.26
CA ARG A 52 1.74 6.87 -3.83
C ARG A 52 2.25 8.10 -3.04
N PHE A 53 1.77 8.26 -1.84
CA PHE A 53 2.28 9.24 -0.88
C PHE A 53 3.46 8.67 -0.09
N ASP A 54 4.34 9.53 0.40
CA ASP A 54 5.24 9.13 1.48
C ASP A 54 4.41 8.80 2.72
N VAL A 55 4.84 7.80 3.49
CA VAL A 55 4.16 7.44 4.74
C VAL A 55 4.79 8.17 5.92
N ARG A 56 3.95 8.57 6.88
CA ARG A 56 4.31 8.93 8.25
C ARG A 56 3.60 7.97 9.18
N ILE A 57 4.31 7.43 10.17
CA ILE A 57 3.73 6.54 11.18
C ILE A 57 3.48 7.37 12.45
N ASP A 58 2.22 7.42 12.85
CA ASP A 58 1.77 8.16 14.04
C ASP A 58 1.91 7.25 15.29
N ALA A 59 3.08 7.33 15.91
CA ALA A 59 3.39 6.65 17.16
C ALA A 59 4.51 7.37 17.89
N PRO A 60 4.59 7.25 19.23
CA PRO A 60 5.63 7.89 20.04
C PRO A 60 7.02 7.32 19.76
N GLY A 61 8.04 8.12 20.03
CA GLY A 61 9.45 7.74 19.93
C GLY A 61 10.07 8.01 18.55
N ARG A 62 11.32 7.60 18.39
CA ARG A 62 12.13 7.87 17.18
C ARG A 62 12.00 6.79 16.11
N TRP A 63 11.67 5.56 16.49
CA TRP A 63 11.59 4.40 15.58
C TRP A 63 10.55 4.55 14.46
N PRO A 64 9.34 5.10 14.72
CA PRO A 64 8.35 5.30 13.65
C PRO A 64 8.88 6.15 12.51
N ALA A 65 9.63 7.21 12.81
CA ALA A 65 10.25 8.07 11.79
C ALA A 65 11.33 7.33 10.98
N VAL A 66 12.16 6.52 11.64
CA VAL A 66 13.19 5.70 10.99
C VAL A 66 12.55 4.67 10.05
N VAL A 67 11.52 3.96 10.53
CA VAL A 67 10.79 2.97 9.71
C VAL A 67 10.13 3.63 8.51
N ALA A 68 9.43 4.75 8.71
CA ALA A 68 8.80 5.51 7.63
C ALA A 68 9.83 5.98 6.59
N TRP A 69 10.99 6.45 7.03
CA TRP A 69 12.09 6.84 6.14
C TRP A 69 12.55 5.67 5.25
N PHE A 70 12.80 4.50 5.86
CA PHE A 70 13.17 3.30 5.11
C PHE A 70 12.08 2.85 4.13
N MET A 71 10.79 2.88 4.54
CA MET A 71 9.68 2.54 3.67
C MET A 71 9.62 3.46 2.45
N ASN A 72 9.74 4.77 2.66
CA ASN A 72 9.69 5.78 1.60
C ASN A 72 10.91 5.65 0.66
N ARG A 73 12.11 5.48 1.21
CA ARG A 73 13.33 5.31 0.43
C ARG A 73 13.29 4.05 -0.43
N ARG A 74 12.94 2.90 0.18
CA ARG A 74 12.78 1.64 -0.53
C ARG A 74 11.77 1.77 -1.67
N SER A 75 10.62 2.36 -1.41
CA SER A 75 9.57 2.52 -2.42
C SER A 75 10.04 3.38 -3.61
N ARG A 76 10.79 4.46 -3.37
CA ARG A 76 11.39 5.27 -4.44
C ARG A 76 12.39 4.48 -5.28
N LEU A 77 13.23 3.67 -4.64
CA LEU A 77 14.25 2.89 -5.33
C LEU A 77 13.66 1.72 -6.12
N THR A 78 12.74 0.98 -5.51
CA THR A 78 12.20 -0.27 -6.09
C THR A 78 10.96 -0.04 -6.95
N GLY A 79 10.24 1.07 -6.77
CA GLY A 79 8.92 1.30 -7.36
C GLY A 79 7.84 0.38 -6.76
N ILE A 80 8.06 -0.20 -5.57
CA ILE A 80 7.08 -1.02 -4.87
C ILE A 80 6.46 -0.21 -3.74
N ALA A 81 5.17 0.06 -3.85
CA ALA A 81 4.37 0.69 -2.81
C ALA A 81 3.71 -0.34 -1.88
N THR A 82 3.27 0.11 -0.73
CA THR A 82 2.47 -0.66 0.22
C THR A 82 1.19 0.09 0.54
N GLY A 83 0.16 -0.60 1.03
CA GLY A 83 -1.14 -0.01 1.32
C GLY A 83 -1.08 1.21 2.26
N ASP A 84 -0.14 1.22 3.21
CA ASP A 84 0.10 2.36 4.12
C ASP A 84 0.53 3.66 3.39
N GLN A 85 0.95 3.57 2.14
CA GLN A 85 1.39 4.69 1.32
C GLN A 85 0.27 5.31 0.47
N ALA A 86 -0.98 4.93 0.68
CA ALA A 86 -2.15 5.46 -0.02
C ALA A 86 -1.92 5.49 -1.54
N MET A 87 -2.00 4.32 -2.16
CA MET A 87 -1.77 4.17 -3.60
C MET A 87 -2.91 4.80 -4.40
N PHE A 88 -2.55 5.51 -5.46
CA PHE A 88 -3.51 6.13 -6.37
C PHE A 88 -3.16 5.88 -7.83
N MET A 89 -4.16 5.83 -8.70
CA MET A 89 -3.99 5.58 -10.12
C MET A 89 -5.22 6.00 -10.92
N ARG A 90 -5.08 6.06 -12.24
CA ARG A 90 -6.23 6.21 -13.12
C ARG A 90 -7.05 4.93 -13.14
N ARG A 91 -8.37 5.06 -13.26
CA ARG A 91 -9.31 3.93 -13.35
C ARG A 91 -8.99 3.01 -14.53
N ASP A 92 -8.76 3.57 -15.72
CA ASP A 92 -8.42 2.80 -16.92
C ASP A 92 -7.19 1.92 -16.74
N VAL A 93 -6.20 2.43 -15.99
CA VAL A 93 -4.98 1.68 -15.63
C VAL A 93 -5.31 0.53 -14.68
N PHE A 94 -6.11 0.79 -13.64
CA PHE A 94 -6.52 -0.23 -12.66
C PHE A 94 -7.30 -1.37 -13.32
N GLU A 95 -8.25 -1.04 -14.19
CA GLU A 95 -9.06 -2.01 -14.92
C GLU A 95 -8.21 -2.83 -15.91
N ARG A 96 -7.32 -2.18 -16.66
CA ARG A 96 -6.41 -2.83 -17.62
C ARG A 96 -5.50 -3.87 -16.97
N ILE A 97 -5.06 -3.65 -15.74
CA ILE A 97 -4.23 -4.62 -15.02
C ILE A 97 -5.06 -5.66 -14.25
N GLY A 98 -6.39 -5.60 -14.30
CA GLY A 98 -7.28 -6.54 -13.64
C GLY A 98 -7.44 -6.32 -12.12
N GLY A 99 -7.18 -5.10 -11.63
CA GLY A 99 -7.34 -4.77 -10.21
C GLY A 99 -6.36 -5.46 -9.26
N PHE A 100 -6.73 -5.55 -7.98
CA PHE A 100 -5.96 -6.32 -6.99
C PHE A 100 -6.13 -7.82 -7.22
N ALA A 101 -5.03 -8.58 -7.19
CA ALA A 101 -5.09 -10.04 -7.14
C ALA A 101 -5.77 -10.48 -5.83
N GLU A 102 -6.69 -11.43 -5.91
CA GLU A 102 -7.43 -11.95 -4.75
C GLU A 102 -6.58 -12.92 -3.93
N ILE A 103 -5.46 -12.41 -3.43
CA ILE A 103 -4.54 -13.12 -2.54
C ILE A 103 -4.66 -12.58 -1.11
N PRO A 104 -4.50 -13.42 -0.08
CA PRO A 104 -4.76 -13.03 1.30
C PRO A 104 -3.71 -12.10 1.89
N LEU A 105 -2.52 -12.01 1.26
CA LEU A 105 -1.41 -11.15 1.68
C LEU A 105 -0.54 -10.78 0.47
N MET A 106 0.14 -9.63 0.51
CA MET A 106 1.03 -9.09 -0.54
C MET A 106 0.29 -8.59 -1.80
N GLU A 107 -1.00 -8.33 -1.72
CA GLU A 107 -1.84 -7.80 -2.80
C GLU A 107 -1.35 -6.43 -3.31
N ASP A 108 -0.80 -5.60 -2.42
CA ASP A 108 -0.21 -4.29 -2.72
C ASP A 108 1.12 -4.41 -3.47
N ILE A 109 1.95 -5.38 -3.08
CA ILE A 109 3.22 -5.67 -3.76
C ILE A 109 2.97 -6.23 -5.15
N ASP A 110 2.01 -7.18 -5.29
CA ASP A 110 1.62 -7.73 -6.58
C ASP A 110 1.10 -6.64 -7.51
N LEU A 111 0.18 -5.79 -7.04
CA LEU A 111 -0.34 -4.66 -7.79
C LEU A 111 0.80 -3.72 -8.24
N SER A 112 1.71 -3.36 -7.33
CA SER A 112 2.87 -2.53 -7.64
C SER A 112 3.75 -3.13 -8.73
N ARG A 113 3.98 -4.46 -8.70
CA ARG A 113 4.77 -5.17 -9.72
C ARG A 113 4.13 -5.09 -11.10
N ARG A 114 2.81 -5.23 -11.19
CA ARG A 114 2.06 -5.10 -12.45
C ARG A 114 2.04 -3.66 -12.95
N LEU A 115 1.80 -2.69 -12.07
CA LEU A 115 1.82 -1.25 -12.39
C LEU A 115 3.19 -0.77 -12.88
N LYS A 116 4.28 -1.30 -12.35
CA LYS A 116 5.65 -0.98 -12.81
C LYS A 116 5.91 -1.33 -14.28
N ARG A 117 5.18 -2.28 -14.85
CA ARG A 117 5.29 -2.62 -16.28
C ARG A 117 4.68 -1.53 -17.17
N ILE A 118 3.76 -0.72 -16.62
CA ILE A 118 3.17 0.44 -17.30
C ILE A 118 4.06 1.67 -17.16
N GLY A 119 4.64 1.87 -15.97
CA GLY A 119 5.52 2.99 -15.68
C GLY A 119 5.93 3.10 -14.22
N ARG A 120 6.91 3.97 -13.95
CA ARG A 120 7.34 4.25 -12.58
C ARG A 120 6.26 5.04 -11.82
N PRO A 121 6.11 4.82 -10.50
CA PRO A 121 5.15 5.57 -9.69
C PRO A 121 5.55 7.04 -9.51
N ALA A 122 4.58 7.93 -9.48
CA ALA A 122 4.74 9.22 -8.84
C ALA A 122 4.94 9.01 -7.34
N CYS A 123 6.09 9.43 -6.83
CA CYS A 123 6.43 9.31 -5.40
C CYS A 123 6.27 10.67 -4.73
N LEU A 124 5.06 10.99 -4.29
CA LEU A 124 4.76 12.26 -3.62
C LEU A 124 5.47 12.36 -2.28
N ALA A 125 6.13 13.50 -2.02
CA ALA A 125 6.78 13.79 -0.74
C ALA A 125 5.78 14.16 0.35
N ALA A 126 4.57 14.60 -0.02
CA ALA A 126 3.45 14.79 0.89
C ALA A 126 3.14 13.46 1.60
N ARG A 127 2.75 13.51 2.88
CA ARG A 127 2.71 12.34 3.74
C ARG A 127 1.29 11.90 4.06
N ALA A 128 0.97 10.64 3.74
CA ALA A 128 -0.14 9.94 4.35
C ALA A 128 0.26 9.50 5.77
N THR A 129 -0.56 9.81 6.77
CA THR A 129 -0.28 9.51 8.17
C THR A 129 -1.07 8.29 8.60
N THR A 130 -0.40 7.17 8.87
CA THR A 130 -1.00 5.90 9.30
C THR A 130 -0.77 5.64 10.78
N SER A 131 -1.68 4.87 11.41
CA SER A 131 -1.57 4.48 12.82
C SER A 131 -0.34 3.61 13.09
N GLY A 132 0.37 3.97 14.16
CA GLY A 132 1.52 3.20 14.64
C GLY A 132 1.18 2.07 15.60
N ARG A 133 -0.10 1.76 15.83
CA ARG A 133 -0.57 0.76 16.82
C ARG A 133 0.15 -0.58 16.73
N ARG A 134 0.38 -1.09 15.52
CA ARG A 134 1.11 -2.35 15.29
C ARG A 134 2.55 -2.31 15.81
N TRP A 135 3.20 -1.17 15.69
CA TRP A 135 4.59 -0.97 16.09
C TRP A 135 4.73 -0.88 17.60
N SER A 136 3.73 -0.34 18.30
CA SER A 136 3.72 -0.27 19.76
C SER A 136 3.42 -1.61 20.42
N THR A 137 2.60 -2.48 19.78
CA THR A 137 2.18 -3.77 20.37
C THR A 137 3.29 -4.84 20.31
N HIS A 138 4.03 -4.95 19.19
CA HIS A 138 4.97 -6.05 18.96
C HIS A 138 6.44 -5.63 18.93
N GLY A 139 6.70 -4.34 19.12
CA GLY A 139 8.01 -3.74 18.98
C GLY A 139 8.49 -3.59 17.54
N PRO A 140 9.30 -2.54 17.26
CA PRO A 140 9.67 -2.18 15.89
C PRO A 140 10.56 -3.24 15.22
N LEU A 141 11.57 -3.75 15.91
CA LEU A 141 12.54 -4.68 15.32
C LEU A 141 11.90 -6.01 14.90
N ARG A 142 11.04 -6.58 15.76
CA ARG A 142 10.33 -7.83 15.45
C ARG A 142 9.40 -7.65 14.26
N THR A 143 8.67 -6.52 14.20
CA THR A 143 7.76 -6.20 13.10
C THR A 143 8.51 -6.00 11.78
N ILE A 144 9.64 -5.27 11.80
CA ILE A 144 10.51 -5.08 10.62
C ILE A 144 10.99 -6.43 10.10
N TRP A 145 11.57 -7.25 10.98
CA TRP A 145 12.14 -8.54 10.61
C TRP A 145 11.08 -9.49 10.02
N LEU A 146 9.90 -9.56 10.67
CA LEU A 146 8.77 -10.33 10.15
C LEU A 146 8.37 -9.89 8.73
N MET A 147 8.19 -8.57 8.54
CA MET A 147 7.78 -8.03 7.23
C MET A 147 8.85 -8.26 6.16
N TRP A 148 10.13 -8.21 6.52
CA TRP A 148 11.22 -8.52 5.60
C TRP A 148 11.22 -10.00 5.19
N ARG A 149 11.08 -10.91 6.16
CA ARG A 149 10.98 -12.35 5.88
C ARG A 149 9.80 -12.69 4.98
N LEU A 150 8.62 -12.15 5.28
CA LEU A 150 7.42 -12.40 4.47
C LEU A 150 7.58 -11.88 3.04
N ARG A 151 8.17 -10.70 2.87
CA ARG A 151 8.45 -10.13 1.54
C ARG A 151 9.49 -10.91 0.77
N ALA A 152 10.58 -11.30 1.43
CA ALA A 152 11.60 -12.14 0.82
C ALA A 152 11.02 -13.49 0.38
N ALA A 153 10.28 -14.17 1.26
CA ALA A 153 9.63 -15.41 0.93
C ALA A 153 8.66 -15.26 -0.26
N TYR A 154 7.86 -14.19 -0.29
CA TYR A 154 6.98 -13.89 -1.44
C TYR A 154 7.79 -13.67 -2.73
N PHE A 155 8.91 -12.94 -2.65
CA PHE A 155 9.78 -12.69 -3.80
C PHE A 155 10.36 -13.99 -4.37
N PHE A 156 10.68 -14.97 -3.53
CA PHE A 156 11.16 -16.30 -3.91
C PHE A 156 10.03 -17.30 -4.22
N GLY A 157 8.78 -16.83 -4.40
CA GLY A 157 7.66 -17.64 -4.87
C GLY A 157 6.88 -18.40 -3.79
N ALA A 158 7.04 -18.02 -2.51
CA ALA A 158 6.22 -18.62 -1.47
C ALA A 158 4.72 -18.28 -1.66
N ASP A 159 3.86 -19.27 -1.41
CA ASP A 159 2.41 -19.13 -1.51
C ASP A 159 1.87 -18.07 -0.53
N PRO A 160 1.12 -17.06 -1.02
CA PRO A 160 0.51 -16.02 -0.20
C PRO A 160 -0.39 -16.54 0.92
N ALA A 161 -1.05 -17.69 0.74
CA ALA A 161 -1.92 -18.29 1.76
C ALA A 161 -1.09 -18.77 2.96
N ARG A 162 0.06 -19.41 2.71
CA ARG A 162 1.00 -19.85 3.77
C ARG A 162 1.62 -18.63 4.48
N LEU A 163 1.90 -17.56 3.75
CA LEU A 163 2.41 -16.32 4.34
C LEU A 163 1.36 -15.64 5.22
N ALA A 164 0.09 -15.64 4.80
CA ALA A 164 -1.01 -15.09 5.57
C ALA A 164 -1.25 -15.85 6.88
N ALA A 165 -1.18 -17.18 6.89
CA ALA A 165 -1.27 -18.00 8.09
C ALA A 165 -0.16 -17.60 9.09
N ARG A 166 1.11 -17.56 8.67
CA ARG A 166 2.23 -17.12 9.52
C ARG A 166 2.09 -15.68 10.02
N TYR A 167 1.46 -14.82 9.24
CA TYR A 167 1.20 -13.44 9.64
C TYR A 167 0.09 -13.34 10.67
N ALA A 168 -0.94 -14.20 10.59
CA ALA A 168 -2.03 -14.27 11.55
C ALA A 168 -1.56 -14.76 12.93
N ASP A 169 -0.68 -15.77 12.97
CA ASP A 169 -0.09 -16.32 14.20
C ASP A 169 0.75 -15.31 15.00
N THR A 170 1.12 -14.20 14.36
CA THR A 170 1.92 -13.13 14.98
C THR A 170 1.13 -11.86 15.27
N ARG A 171 -0.20 -11.92 15.17
CA ARG A 171 -1.15 -10.83 15.41
C ARG A 171 -1.81 -10.98 16.77
#